data_3ad47c5b0d9a3567bb1b78e580a937ad
#
_entry.id   3ad47c5b0d9a3567bb1b78e580a937ad
#
_cell.length_a   1.000
_cell.length_b   1.000
_cell.length_c   1.000
_cell.angle_alpha   90.00
_cell.angle_beta   90.00
_cell.angle_gamma   90.00
#
_symmetry.space_group_name_H-M   'P 1'
#
loop_
_entity.id
_entity.type
_entity.pdbx_description
1 polymer ?
#
loop_
_entity_poly.entity_id
_entity_poly.type
_entity_poly.pdbx_seq_one_letter_code
_entity_poly.pdbx_strand_id
1 'polypeptide(L)'
;MFGYEPEYIDCGDARIACYDIGRGHPLILLHGNGEDSSYWNAQISEFTRFMRVIAVDSRGHGASDSGTKGLSFELMAQDLKHILDVKDIKKAFFLGFSDGGNLAIKFALTYPEYIDKLILNAANVEMFSGVKPQVQLPVMAGYG
;
A
#
# COMPACT_ATOMS: atom_id res chain seq x y z
N MET A 1 15.26 -9.22 -11.66
CA MET A 1 15.29 -7.74 -11.74
C MET A 1 13.87 -7.21 -11.88
N PHE A 2 13.56 -6.16 -11.16
CA PHE A 2 12.20 -5.64 -11.14
C PHE A 2 11.77 -5.00 -12.47
N GLY A 3 12.61 -4.22 -13.07
CA GLY A 3 12.40 -3.73 -14.44
C GLY A 3 11.47 -2.52 -14.58
N TYR A 4 10.95 -1.96 -13.48
CA TYR A 4 10.12 -0.76 -13.51
C TYR A 4 10.87 0.42 -12.90
N GLU A 5 10.59 1.61 -13.39
CA GLU A 5 11.17 2.84 -12.86
C GLU A 5 10.23 3.46 -11.84
N PRO A 6 10.71 3.85 -10.67
CA PRO A 6 9.86 4.53 -9.69
C PRO A 6 9.66 5.99 -10.05
N GLU A 7 8.54 6.56 -9.62
CA GLU A 7 8.43 7.99 -9.41
C GLU A 7 8.51 8.26 -7.91
N TYR A 8 8.98 9.43 -7.56
CA TYR A 8 9.17 9.81 -6.17
C TYR A 8 8.18 10.88 -5.78
N ILE A 9 7.44 10.64 -4.69
CA ILE A 9 6.48 11.59 -4.15
C ILE A 9 7.09 12.18 -2.90
N ASP A 10 7.15 13.51 -2.83
CA ASP A 10 7.67 14.22 -1.67
C ASP A 10 6.64 14.16 -0.53
N CYS A 11 6.98 13.46 0.51
CA CYS A 11 6.13 13.31 1.71
C CYS A 11 6.69 14.10 2.90
N GLY A 12 7.42 15.17 2.63
CA GLY A 12 7.96 16.05 3.63
C GLY A 12 9.40 15.68 3.96
N ASP A 13 9.61 14.88 4.99
CA ASP A 13 10.96 14.44 5.40
C ASP A 13 11.51 13.30 4.58
N ALA A 14 10.71 12.70 3.71
CA ALA A 14 11.11 11.54 2.91
C ALA A 14 10.47 11.59 1.53
N ARG A 15 11.21 11.14 0.52
CA ARG A 15 10.64 10.86 -0.79
C ARG A 15 10.23 9.40 -0.82
N ILE A 16 9.03 9.13 -1.23
CA ILE A 16 8.48 7.78 -1.28
C ILE A 16 8.41 7.33 -2.73
N ALA A 17 9.03 6.20 -3.02
CA ALA A 17 9.03 5.62 -4.36
C ALA A 17 7.75 4.86 -4.61
N CYS A 18 7.11 5.12 -5.74
CA CYS A 18 5.97 4.35 -6.17
C CYS A 18 6.08 4.02 -7.66
N TYR A 19 5.53 2.86 -8.02
CA TYR A 19 5.56 2.33 -9.38
C TYR A 19 4.12 2.31 -9.88
N ASP A 20 3.82 3.24 -10.78
CA ASP A 20 2.46 3.48 -11.28
C ASP A 20 2.38 2.94 -12.70
N ILE A 21 1.71 1.82 -12.89
CA ILE A 21 1.76 1.03 -14.11
C ILE A 21 0.35 0.63 -14.54
N GLY A 22 0.08 0.75 -15.82
CA GLY A 22 -1.20 0.33 -16.38
C GLY A 22 -2.27 1.40 -16.31
N ARG A 23 -3.49 0.99 -16.63
CA ARG A 23 -4.68 1.86 -16.67
C ARG A 23 -5.89 1.12 -16.12
N GLY A 24 -6.85 1.87 -15.62
CA GLY A 24 -8.10 1.33 -15.10
C GLY A 24 -8.30 1.70 -13.65
N HIS A 25 -9.07 0.87 -12.94
CA HIS A 25 -9.32 1.11 -11.52
C HIS A 25 -8.01 0.96 -10.72
N PRO A 26 -7.70 1.89 -9.82
CA PRO A 26 -6.43 1.82 -9.10
C PRO A 26 -6.41 0.69 -8.06
N LEU A 27 -5.29 -0.01 -8.05
CA LEU A 27 -4.96 -1.05 -7.08
C LEU A 27 -3.64 -0.69 -6.41
N ILE A 28 -3.67 -0.50 -5.11
CA ILE A 28 -2.48 -0.17 -4.30
C ILE A 28 -1.89 -1.47 -3.76
N LEU A 29 -0.62 -1.71 -4.02
CA LEU A 29 0.10 -2.88 -3.54
C LEU A 29 1.08 -2.48 -2.43
N LEU A 30 0.97 -3.13 -1.28
CA LEU A 30 1.78 -2.84 -0.10
C LEU A 30 2.54 -4.09 0.34
N HIS A 31 3.87 -4.05 0.25
CA HIS A 31 4.75 -5.17 0.56
C HIS A 31 4.95 -5.38 2.07
N GLY A 32 5.52 -6.51 2.44
CA GLY A 32 5.82 -6.84 3.83
C GLY A 32 7.11 -6.18 4.34
N ASN A 33 7.36 -6.36 5.63
CA ASN A 33 8.54 -5.82 6.30
C ASN A 33 9.82 -6.43 5.72
N GLY A 34 10.81 -5.61 5.48
CA GLY A 34 12.09 -6.04 4.92
C GLY A 34 12.06 -6.33 3.42
N GLU A 35 10.95 -6.05 2.77
CA GLU A 35 10.76 -6.25 1.33
C GLU A 35 10.65 -4.91 0.61
N ASP A 36 10.31 -4.95 -0.65
CA ASP A 36 9.99 -3.78 -1.47
C ASP A 36 8.95 -4.17 -2.53
N SER A 37 8.65 -3.27 -3.42
CA SER A 37 7.62 -3.48 -4.45
C SER A 37 7.95 -4.62 -5.42
N SER A 38 9.22 -5.03 -5.52
CA SER A 38 9.60 -6.16 -6.38
C SER A 38 8.99 -7.48 -5.93
N TYR A 39 8.55 -7.57 -4.66
CA TYR A 39 7.76 -8.69 -4.17
C TYR A 39 6.57 -8.99 -5.09
N TRP A 40 5.98 -7.94 -5.66
CA TRP A 40 4.77 -8.02 -6.48
C TRP A 40 5.04 -8.22 -7.96
N ASN A 41 6.28 -8.49 -8.36
CA ASN A 41 6.69 -8.49 -9.78
C ASN A 41 5.77 -9.34 -10.67
N ALA A 42 5.47 -10.57 -10.25
CA ALA A 42 4.60 -11.45 -11.03
C ALA A 42 3.14 -10.93 -11.06
N GLN A 43 2.65 -10.43 -9.95
CA GLN A 43 1.29 -9.92 -9.84
C GLN A 43 1.11 -8.62 -10.63
N ILE A 44 2.10 -7.76 -10.67
CA ILE A 44 2.04 -6.53 -11.45
C ILE A 44 1.81 -6.83 -12.92
N SER A 45 2.55 -7.78 -13.50
CA SER A 45 2.38 -8.18 -14.90
C SER A 45 0.96 -8.65 -15.19
N GLU A 46 0.33 -9.36 -14.26
CA GLU A 46 -1.04 -9.85 -14.43
C GLU A 46 -2.07 -8.74 -14.24
N PHE A 47 -1.96 -7.99 -13.16
CA PHE A 47 -2.97 -6.97 -12.80
C PHE A 47 -2.98 -5.80 -13.77
N THR A 48 -1.86 -5.42 -14.34
CA THR A 48 -1.79 -4.29 -15.28
C THR A 48 -2.49 -4.57 -16.60
N ARG A 49 -2.90 -5.80 -16.83
CA ARG A 49 -3.72 -6.14 -18.01
C ARG A 49 -5.10 -5.49 -17.95
N PHE A 50 -5.60 -5.16 -16.76
CA PHE A 50 -6.95 -4.61 -16.59
C PHE A 50 -7.09 -3.61 -15.46
N MET A 51 -6.01 -3.30 -14.75
CA MET A 51 -6.02 -2.35 -13.64
C MET A 51 -4.82 -1.40 -13.72
N ARG A 52 -4.97 -0.25 -13.08
CA ARG A 52 -3.85 0.64 -12.82
C ARG A 52 -3.23 0.21 -11.48
N VAL A 53 -2.00 -0.24 -11.50
CA VAL A 53 -1.31 -0.73 -10.31
C VAL A 53 -0.36 0.33 -9.79
N ILE A 54 -0.45 0.64 -8.51
CA ILE A 54 0.47 1.54 -7.83
C ILE A 54 1.11 0.76 -6.69
N ALA A 55 2.33 0.30 -6.90
CA ALA A 55 3.10 -0.40 -5.89
C ALA A 55 3.96 0.61 -5.15
N VAL A 56 3.91 0.61 -3.84
CA VAL A 56 4.59 1.60 -3.01
C VAL A 56 5.70 0.92 -2.21
N ASP A 57 6.91 1.46 -2.32
CA ASP A 57 7.99 1.09 -1.40
C ASP A 57 7.73 1.87 -0.11
N SER A 58 7.42 1.16 0.96
CA SER A 58 7.19 1.79 2.25
C SER A 58 8.42 2.60 2.69
N ARG A 59 8.20 3.61 3.51
CA ARG A 59 9.26 4.43 4.09
C ARG A 59 10.37 3.52 4.65
N GLY A 60 11.60 3.81 4.29
CA GLY A 60 12.75 3.03 4.74
C GLY A 60 12.98 1.72 4.01
N HIS A 61 12.22 1.44 2.95
CA HIS A 61 12.33 0.20 2.16
C HIS A 61 12.56 0.53 0.69
N GLY A 62 13.19 -0.38 -0.01
CA GLY A 62 13.41 -0.26 -1.45
C GLY A 62 14.09 1.06 -1.82
N ALA A 63 13.49 1.79 -2.75
CA ALA A 63 14.02 3.08 -3.21
C ALA A 63 13.51 4.29 -2.40
N SER A 64 12.65 4.06 -1.41
CA SER A 64 12.12 5.14 -0.57
C SER A 64 13.12 5.59 0.49
N ASP A 65 13.10 6.88 0.80
CA ASP A 65 13.90 7.43 1.90
C ASP A 65 13.36 6.94 3.25
N SER A 66 14.23 6.93 4.25
CA SER A 66 13.82 6.63 5.64
C SER A 66 13.20 7.82 6.34
N GLY A 67 13.62 9.02 5.99
CA GLY A 67 13.18 10.24 6.64
C GLY A 67 13.77 10.42 8.04
N THR A 68 13.23 11.37 8.79
CA THR A 68 13.73 11.76 10.11
C THR A 68 12.71 11.54 11.23
N LYS A 69 11.49 11.13 10.89
CA LYS A 69 10.37 11.03 11.85
C LYS A 69 10.18 9.63 12.43
N GLY A 70 11.10 8.72 12.15
CA GLY A 70 10.98 7.33 12.55
C GLY A 70 10.09 6.54 11.60
N LEU A 71 9.65 5.39 12.07
CA LEU A 71 8.84 4.46 11.27
C LEU A 71 7.64 4.00 12.09
N SER A 72 6.44 4.36 11.66
CA SER A 72 5.20 3.94 12.29
C SER A 72 4.13 3.73 11.23
N PHE A 73 3.14 2.91 11.53
CA PHE A 73 2.02 2.72 10.62
C PHE A 73 1.22 4.01 10.43
N GLU A 74 1.11 4.86 11.45
CA GLU A 74 0.46 6.16 11.33
C GLU A 74 1.15 7.03 10.29
N LEU A 75 2.48 7.12 10.34
CA LEU A 75 3.25 7.93 9.41
C LEU A 75 3.19 7.35 8.00
N MET A 76 3.29 6.03 7.88
CA MET A 76 3.20 5.35 6.59
C MET A 76 1.82 5.51 5.96
N ALA A 77 0.76 5.51 6.78
CA ALA A 77 -0.60 5.78 6.29
C ALA A 77 -0.74 7.22 5.79
N GLN A 78 -0.12 8.17 6.46
CA GLN A 78 -0.08 9.56 5.99
C GLN A 78 0.65 9.68 4.65
N ASP A 79 1.76 8.96 4.49
CA ASP A 79 2.48 8.89 3.21
C ASP A 79 1.56 8.41 2.09
N LEU A 80 0.82 7.33 2.33
CA LEU A 80 -0.11 6.78 1.35
C LEU A 80 -1.22 7.77 1.00
N LYS A 81 -1.79 8.42 2.00
CA LYS A 81 -2.82 9.43 1.76
C LYS A 81 -2.29 10.53 0.85
N HIS A 82 -1.10 11.02 1.15
CA HIS A 82 -0.48 12.07 0.35
C HIS A 82 -0.25 11.62 -1.10
N ILE A 83 0.23 10.39 -1.29
CA ILE A 83 0.44 9.82 -2.62
C ILE A 83 -0.88 9.78 -3.40
N LEU A 84 -1.95 9.29 -2.77
CA LEU A 84 -3.26 9.21 -3.41
C LEU A 84 -3.80 10.60 -3.76
N ASP A 85 -3.61 11.56 -2.87
CA ASP A 85 -4.05 12.94 -3.09
C ASP A 85 -3.29 13.58 -4.27
N VAL A 86 -1.98 13.41 -4.32
CA VAL A 86 -1.15 13.93 -5.42
C VAL A 86 -1.57 13.33 -6.76
N LYS A 87 -1.95 12.06 -6.77
CA LYS A 87 -2.38 11.35 -7.98
C LYS A 87 -3.87 11.53 -8.28
N ASP A 88 -4.56 12.29 -7.47
CA ASP A 88 -6.02 12.51 -7.58
C ASP A 88 -6.81 11.20 -7.57
N ILE A 89 -6.40 10.27 -6.75
CA ILE A 89 -7.09 8.99 -6.56
C ILE A 89 -8.01 9.11 -5.36
N LYS A 90 -9.31 9.00 -5.60
CA LYS A 90 -10.32 9.16 -4.54
C LYS A 90 -10.64 7.84 -3.85
N LYS A 91 -10.62 6.75 -4.59
CA LYS A 91 -10.87 5.40 -4.09
C LYS A 91 -10.03 4.40 -4.83
N ALA A 92 -9.59 3.36 -4.13
CA ALA A 92 -8.77 2.31 -4.72
C ALA A 92 -9.02 0.97 -4.05
N PHE A 93 -8.66 -0.10 -4.74
CA PHE A 93 -8.46 -1.40 -4.11
C PHE A 93 -7.10 -1.39 -3.42
N PHE A 94 -7.00 -2.05 -2.28
CA PHE A 94 -5.74 -2.18 -1.54
C PHE A 94 -5.45 -3.66 -1.35
N LEU A 95 -4.24 -4.06 -1.66
CA LEU A 95 -3.75 -5.42 -1.42
C LEU A 95 -2.45 -5.32 -0.62
N GLY A 96 -2.48 -5.84 0.59
CA GLY A 96 -1.32 -5.80 1.49
C GLY A 96 -0.89 -7.18 1.92
N PHE A 97 0.42 -7.41 1.97
CA PHE A 97 1.02 -8.65 2.42
C PHE A 97 1.75 -8.42 3.75
N SER A 98 1.43 -9.23 4.77
CA SER A 98 2.09 -9.20 6.08
C SER A 98 2.01 -7.78 6.70
N ASP A 99 3.13 -7.11 6.94
CA ASP A 99 3.12 -5.72 7.43
C ASP A 99 2.47 -4.75 6.46
N GLY A 100 2.50 -5.03 5.17
CA GLY A 100 1.73 -4.26 4.18
C GLY A 100 0.23 -4.41 4.42
N GLY A 101 -0.22 -5.58 4.86
CA GLY A 101 -1.59 -5.80 5.27
C GLY A 101 -1.94 -5.02 6.54
N ASN A 102 -1.04 -4.99 7.51
CA ASN A 102 -1.22 -4.21 8.74
C ASN A 102 -1.30 -2.71 8.41
N LEU A 103 -0.47 -2.24 7.51
CA LEU A 103 -0.51 -0.86 7.03
C LEU A 103 -1.84 -0.56 6.33
N ALA A 104 -2.31 -1.47 5.48
CA ALA A 104 -3.58 -1.31 4.78
C ALA A 104 -4.75 -1.21 5.77
N ILE A 105 -4.74 -2.01 6.83
CA ILE A 105 -5.75 -1.94 7.89
C ILE A 105 -5.68 -0.57 8.59
N LYS A 106 -4.49 -0.14 8.97
CA LYS A 106 -4.31 1.17 9.62
C LYS A 106 -4.82 2.29 8.73
N PHE A 107 -4.50 2.23 7.45
CA PHE A 107 -4.97 3.20 6.46
C PHE A 107 -6.51 3.17 6.37
N ALA A 108 -7.11 1.99 6.28
CA ALA A 108 -8.56 1.85 6.17
C ALA A 108 -9.30 2.39 7.39
N LEU A 109 -8.72 2.21 8.58
CA LEU A 109 -9.30 2.72 9.82
C LEU A 109 -9.17 4.24 9.95
N THR A 110 -8.11 4.80 9.38
CA THR A 110 -7.83 6.24 9.47
C THR A 110 -8.51 7.02 8.35
N TYR A 111 -8.51 6.47 7.14
CA TYR A 111 -9.01 7.14 5.93
C TYR A 111 -9.96 6.22 5.15
N PRO A 112 -11.07 5.79 5.76
CA PRO A 112 -11.96 4.80 5.14
C PRO A 112 -12.55 5.23 3.79
N GLU A 113 -12.65 6.52 3.54
CA GLU A 113 -13.21 7.08 2.30
C GLU A 113 -12.39 6.74 1.06
N TYR A 114 -11.12 6.36 1.22
CA TYR A 114 -10.25 5.98 0.09
C TYR A 114 -10.36 4.50 -0.28
N ILE A 115 -11.05 3.71 0.55
CA ILE A 115 -11.09 2.26 0.38
C ILE A 115 -12.30 1.84 -0.43
N ASP A 116 -12.06 1.26 -1.59
CA ASP A 116 -13.11 0.56 -2.34
C ASP A 116 -13.18 -0.89 -1.88
N LYS A 117 -12.03 -1.60 -1.92
CA LYS A 117 -11.91 -2.97 -1.38
C LYS A 117 -10.56 -3.13 -0.72
N LEU A 118 -10.53 -3.95 0.30
CA LEU A 118 -9.32 -4.25 1.05
C LEU A 118 -9.09 -5.77 1.02
N ILE A 119 -7.93 -6.17 0.52
CA ILE A 119 -7.53 -7.57 0.42
C ILE A 119 -6.27 -7.74 1.28
N LEU A 120 -6.33 -8.65 2.24
CA LEU A 120 -5.23 -8.88 3.16
C LEU A 120 -4.68 -10.28 2.96
N ASN A 121 -3.36 -10.37 2.86
CA ASN A 121 -2.65 -11.61 2.76
C ASN A 121 -1.67 -11.71 3.94
N ALA A 122 -1.89 -12.65 4.86
CA ALA A 122 -1.06 -12.89 6.02
C ALA A 122 -0.92 -11.69 6.99
N ALA A 123 -1.90 -10.77 6.98
CA ALA A 123 -1.91 -9.65 7.94
C ALA A 123 -2.31 -10.12 9.34
N ASN A 124 -1.84 -9.40 10.36
CA ASN A 124 -2.21 -9.68 11.76
C ASN A 124 -3.48 -8.91 12.13
N VAL A 125 -4.62 -9.47 11.78
CA VAL A 125 -5.93 -8.84 12.01
C VAL A 125 -6.24 -8.70 13.51
N GLU A 126 -5.70 -9.55 14.34
CA GLU A 126 -5.94 -9.51 15.80
C GLU A 126 -5.44 -8.24 16.47
N MET A 127 -4.43 -7.58 15.89
CA MET A 127 -3.97 -6.29 16.41
C MET A 127 -5.07 -5.24 16.43
N PHE A 128 -6.15 -5.45 15.69
CA PHE A 128 -7.24 -4.49 15.54
C PHE A 128 -8.57 -5.03 16.07
N SER A 129 -8.52 -6.08 16.87
CA SER A 129 -9.73 -6.78 17.35
C SER A 129 -10.67 -5.92 18.19
N GLY A 130 -10.17 -4.85 18.82
CA GLY A 130 -11.00 -3.93 19.60
C GLY A 130 -11.66 -2.85 18.78
N VAL A 131 -11.44 -2.80 17.47
CA VAL A 131 -11.98 -1.77 16.61
C VAL A 131 -13.38 -2.17 16.16
N LYS A 132 -14.32 -1.22 16.21
CA LYS A 132 -15.69 -1.49 15.78
C LYS A 132 -15.72 -1.80 14.29
N PRO A 133 -16.55 -2.76 13.88
CA PRO A 133 -16.59 -3.22 12.48
C PRO A 133 -17.35 -2.28 11.57
N GLN A 134 -16.99 -1.02 11.56
CA GLN A 134 -17.54 -0.04 10.63
C GLN A 134 -16.85 -0.11 9.28
N VAL A 135 -15.65 -0.69 9.26
CA VAL A 135 -14.91 -0.95 8.05
C VAL A 135 -15.02 -2.43 7.78
N GLN A 136 -15.68 -2.78 6.68
CA GLN A 136 -15.72 -4.16 6.25
C GLN A 136 -14.39 -4.50 5.63
N LEU A 137 -13.71 -5.49 6.22
CA LEU A 137 -12.41 -5.95 5.76
C LEU A 137 -12.60 -7.29 5.07
N PRO A 138 -12.82 -7.32 3.74
CA PRO A 138 -12.83 -8.59 3.04
C PRO A 138 -11.42 -9.17 3.08
N VAL A 139 -11.25 -10.18 3.92
CA VAL A 139 -9.97 -10.86 4.10
C VAL A 139 -9.95 -12.07 3.19
N MET A 140 -9.00 -12.10 2.29
CA MET A 140 -8.68 -13.31 1.55
C MET A 140 -7.65 -14.06 2.36
N ALA A 141 -7.92 -15.32 2.67
CA ALA A 141 -6.98 -16.17 3.38
C ALA A 141 -5.65 -16.17 2.63
N GLY A 142 -4.56 -15.98 3.37
CA GLY A 142 -3.25 -15.79 2.78
C GLY A 142 -2.75 -17.04 2.08
N TYR A 143 -2.52 -16.91 0.82
CA TYR A 143 -1.84 -17.90 0.03
C TYR A 143 -0.51 -17.30 -0.36
N GLY A 144 0.48 -17.78 0.29
CA GLY A 144 1.82 -17.30 0.04
C GLY A 144 2.23 -17.47 -1.39
#